data_ae0070faf0fb564882c0820e7449cf88
#
_entry.id   ae0070faf0fb564882c0820e7449cf88
#
_cell.length_a   1.000
_cell.length_b   1.000
_cell.length_c   1.000
_cell.angle_alpha   90.00
_cell.angle_beta   90.00
_cell.angle_gamma   90.00
#
_symmetry.space_group_name_H-M   'P 1'
#
loop_
_entity.id
_entity.type
_entity.pdbx_description
1 polymer ?
#
loop_
_entity_poly.entity_id
_entity_poly.type
_entity_poly.pdbx_seq_one_letter_code
_entity_poly.pdbx_strand_id
1 'polypeptide(L)'
;MYNYIKKRDGRKVKFNDRKIMSAIERAGLETGEFAEAEADKLTKKVLARAEKELTEKVPGVEQVQDIVEEVLLTSRYKKTAKAYIIYRDQHKKLREITDAAHLDLMDQYLSRLDWRVNENSNMGYSLQGLNNYIASEVSKTYWLNKVYTPEIGRLHRSGDMHIHDLNLLSVY
;
A
#
# COMPACT_ATOMS: atom_id res chain seq x y z
N MET A 1 16.11 19.42 13.46
CA MET A 1 15.33 19.13 12.23
C MET A 1 15.98 17.97 11.48
N TYR A 2 15.23 16.94 11.11
CA TYR A 2 15.79 15.74 10.46
C TYR A 2 16.11 15.99 8.99
N ASN A 3 17.28 15.51 8.53
CA ASN A 3 17.64 15.55 7.11
C ASN A 3 17.09 14.35 6.33
N TYR A 4 16.96 13.20 7.01
CA TYR A 4 16.54 11.94 6.41
C TYR A 4 15.53 11.22 7.29
N ILE A 5 14.74 10.34 6.66
CA ILE A 5 13.79 9.43 7.30
C ILE A 5 13.99 8.03 6.73
N LYS A 6 13.85 7.01 7.58
CA LYS A 6 13.91 5.61 7.18
C LYS A 6 12.51 5.14 6.82
N LYS A 7 12.31 4.69 5.59
CA LYS A 7 11.08 4.07 5.13
C LYS A 7 10.93 2.65 5.70
N ARG A 8 9.72 2.08 5.56
CA ARG A 8 9.40 0.71 6.01
C ARG A 8 10.27 -0.36 5.37
N ASP A 9 10.63 -0.18 4.10
CA ASP A 9 11.54 -1.04 3.33
C ASP A 9 13.04 -0.85 3.68
N GLY A 10 13.34 -0.07 4.70
CA GLY A 10 14.70 0.21 5.16
C GLY A 10 15.43 1.34 4.41
N ARG A 11 14.92 1.81 3.28
CA ARG A 11 15.57 2.88 2.50
C ARG A 11 15.55 4.21 3.25
N LYS A 12 16.68 4.91 3.20
CA LYS A 12 16.79 6.30 3.68
C LYS A 12 16.40 7.27 2.56
N VAL A 13 15.48 8.17 2.86
CA VAL A 13 15.06 9.22 1.93
C VAL A 13 15.12 10.58 2.62
N LYS A 14 15.20 11.65 1.84
CA LYS A 14 15.17 13.01 2.36
C LYS A 14 13.87 13.24 3.15
N PHE A 15 14.00 13.80 4.35
CA PHE A 15 12.85 14.14 5.18
C PHE A 15 12.04 15.26 4.51
N ASN A 16 10.71 15.14 4.54
CA ASN A 16 9.81 16.12 3.95
C ASN A 16 8.60 16.31 4.86
N ASP A 17 8.60 17.40 5.60
CA ASP A 17 7.55 17.82 6.53
C ASP A 17 6.20 18.10 5.86
N ARG A 18 6.22 18.55 4.59
CA ARG A 18 4.98 18.74 3.80
C ARG A 18 4.14 17.47 3.68
N LYS A 19 4.77 16.28 3.74
CA LYS A 19 4.02 15.02 3.73
C LYS A 19 3.22 14.83 5.01
N ILE A 20 3.76 15.25 6.15
CA ILE A 20 3.06 15.22 7.44
C ILE A 20 1.91 16.22 7.40
N MET A 21 2.19 17.44 6.97
CA MET A 21 1.19 18.50 6.83
C MET A 21 0.02 18.06 5.93
N SER A 22 0.33 17.55 4.74
CA SER A 22 -0.70 17.09 3.79
C SER A 22 -1.54 15.92 4.34
N ALA A 23 -0.95 15.03 5.13
CA ALA A 23 -1.69 13.94 5.74
C ALA A 23 -2.66 14.45 6.83
N ILE A 24 -2.21 15.37 7.67
CA ILE A 24 -3.03 16.01 8.72
C ILE A 24 -4.14 16.85 8.08
N GLU A 25 -3.81 17.64 7.05
CA GLU A 25 -4.77 18.48 6.33
C GLU A 25 -5.89 17.66 5.70
N ARG A 26 -5.56 16.58 4.99
CA ARG A 26 -6.56 15.69 4.38
C ARG A 26 -7.52 15.12 5.42
N ALA A 27 -7.00 14.66 6.54
CA ALA A 27 -7.84 14.15 7.61
C ALA A 27 -8.73 15.25 8.22
N GLY A 28 -8.22 16.48 8.35
CA GLY A 28 -8.98 17.64 8.83
C GLY A 28 -10.09 18.06 7.87
N LEU A 29 -9.80 18.08 6.57
CA LEU A 29 -10.77 18.40 5.52
C LEU A 29 -11.87 17.33 5.42
N GLU A 30 -11.51 16.04 5.48
CA GLU A 30 -12.46 14.93 5.43
C GLU A 30 -13.47 14.99 6.59
N THR A 31 -13.00 15.39 7.76
CA THR A 31 -13.86 15.51 8.95
C THR A 31 -14.55 16.87 9.10
N GLY A 32 -14.15 17.85 8.29
CA GLY A 32 -14.64 19.23 8.35
C GLY A 32 -14.21 20.00 9.60
N GLU A 33 -13.20 19.53 10.35
CA GLU A 33 -12.77 20.17 11.60
C GLU A 33 -11.80 21.33 11.39
N PHE A 34 -10.95 21.26 10.35
CA PHE A 34 -9.99 22.33 10.02
C PHE A 34 -9.43 22.17 8.60
N ALA A 35 -8.74 23.22 8.14
CA ALA A 35 -8.03 23.28 6.85
C ALA A 35 -6.53 23.59 7.07
N GLU A 36 -5.84 23.99 6.01
CA GLU A 36 -4.38 24.17 5.90
C GLU A 36 -3.72 24.90 7.08
N ALA A 37 -4.26 26.05 7.49
CA ALA A 37 -3.64 26.87 8.54
C ALA A 37 -3.51 26.17 9.89
N GLU A 38 -4.45 25.31 10.23
CA GLU A 38 -4.39 24.54 11.48
C GLU A 38 -3.56 23.27 11.30
N ALA A 39 -3.57 22.67 10.11
CA ALA A 39 -2.68 21.57 9.78
C ALA A 39 -1.20 21.96 9.89
N ASP A 40 -0.83 23.19 9.47
CA ASP A 40 0.52 23.72 9.64
C ASP A 40 0.90 23.83 11.14
N LYS A 41 0.01 24.36 11.98
CA LYS A 41 0.26 24.45 13.42
C LYS A 41 0.44 23.09 14.09
N LEU A 42 -0.41 22.12 13.71
CA LEU A 42 -0.31 20.75 14.21
C LEU A 42 0.98 20.08 13.74
N THR A 43 1.36 20.30 12.48
CA THR A 43 2.63 19.80 11.95
C THR A 43 3.85 20.35 12.69
N LYS A 44 3.85 21.64 13.01
CA LYS A 44 4.92 22.24 13.84
C LYS A 44 4.99 21.58 15.24
N LYS A 45 3.84 21.28 15.86
CA LYS A 45 3.80 20.55 17.13
C LYS A 45 4.34 19.13 17.00
N VAL A 46 4.00 18.43 15.90
CA VAL A 46 4.53 17.09 15.61
C VAL A 46 6.06 17.14 15.49
N LEU A 47 6.60 18.07 14.71
CA LEU A 47 8.04 18.21 14.51
C LEU A 47 8.78 18.53 15.82
N ALA A 48 8.27 19.48 16.61
CA ALA A 48 8.85 19.84 17.90
C ALA A 48 8.83 18.65 18.88
N ARG A 49 7.76 17.87 18.88
CA ARG A 49 7.64 16.67 19.72
C ARG A 49 8.55 15.55 19.23
N ALA A 50 8.64 15.34 17.90
CA ALA A 50 9.55 14.37 17.31
C ALA A 50 11.02 14.67 17.68
N GLU A 51 11.44 15.91 17.58
CA GLU A 51 12.80 16.33 17.96
C GLU A 51 13.11 16.10 19.45
N LYS A 52 12.09 16.15 20.30
CA LYS A 52 12.24 15.92 21.75
C LYS A 52 12.26 14.43 22.13
N GLU A 53 11.43 13.61 21.47
CA GLU A 53 11.20 12.21 21.84
C GLU A 53 12.03 11.22 21.05
N LEU A 54 12.35 11.51 19.78
CA LEU A 54 13.14 10.63 18.94
C LEU A 54 14.63 10.99 19.02
N THR A 55 15.40 10.14 19.65
CA THR A 55 16.86 10.32 19.81
C THR A 55 17.66 9.97 18.57
N GLU A 56 17.08 9.27 17.61
CA GLU A 56 17.73 8.81 16.39
C GLU A 56 17.93 9.94 15.38
N LYS A 57 19.13 10.02 14.78
CA LYS A 57 19.41 10.99 13.70
C LYS A 57 18.57 10.77 12.44
N VAL A 58 18.06 9.55 12.22
CA VAL A 58 17.24 9.15 11.09
C VAL A 58 16.05 8.35 11.63
N PRO A 59 14.95 9.02 12.01
CA PRO A 59 13.78 8.34 12.55
C PRO A 59 13.09 7.46 11.51
N GLY A 60 12.39 6.44 11.96
CA GLY A 60 11.50 5.62 11.15
C GLY A 60 10.18 6.35 10.82
N VAL A 61 9.61 6.02 9.67
CA VAL A 61 8.31 6.61 9.27
C VAL A 61 7.19 6.26 10.26
N GLU A 62 7.22 5.07 10.85
CA GLU A 62 6.21 4.67 11.86
C GLU A 62 6.34 5.50 13.12
N GLN A 63 7.56 5.71 13.63
CA GLN A 63 7.79 6.54 14.82
C GLN A 63 7.25 7.96 14.64
N VAL A 64 7.45 8.55 13.46
CA VAL A 64 6.90 9.88 13.15
C VAL A 64 5.37 9.84 13.09
N GLN A 65 4.78 8.79 12.51
CA GLN A 65 3.33 8.62 12.45
C GLN A 65 2.71 8.41 13.84
N ASP A 66 3.38 7.71 14.74
CA ASP A 66 2.94 7.56 16.13
C ASP A 66 2.85 8.92 16.83
N ILE A 67 3.84 9.78 16.63
CA ILE A 67 3.82 11.15 17.16
C ILE A 67 2.68 11.99 16.53
N VAL A 68 2.39 11.82 15.24
CA VAL A 68 1.23 12.47 14.61
C VAL A 68 -0.07 12.06 15.30
N GLU A 69 -0.26 10.77 15.55
CA GLU A 69 -1.45 10.25 16.26
C GLU A 69 -1.57 10.86 17.65
N GLU A 70 -0.49 10.88 18.42
CA GLU A 70 -0.49 11.43 19.76
C GLU A 70 -0.80 12.92 19.80
N VAL A 71 -0.24 13.70 18.88
CA VAL A 71 -0.52 15.13 18.75
C VAL A 71 -2.00 15.36 18.38
N LEU A 72 -2.55 14.56 17.46
CA LEU A 72 -3.96 14.63 17.11
C LEU A 72 -4.86 14.22 18.27
N LEU A 73 -4.54 13.13 18.98
CA LEU A 73 -5.29 12.64 20.14
C LEU A 73 -5.28 13.64 21.31
N THR A 74 -4.20 14.37 21.51
CA THR A 74 -4.11 15.40 22.54
C THR A 74 -4.73 16.74 22.13
N SER A 75 -5.03 16.90 20.83
CA SER A 75 -5.69 18.09 20.30
C SER A 75 -7.20 18.10 20.59
N ARG A 76 -7.86 19.22 20.30
CA ARG A 76 -9.33 19.33 20.34
C ARG A 76 -10.04 18.61 19.17
N TYR A 77 -9.31 18.22 18.14
CA TYR A 77 -9.82 17.66 16.90
C TYR A 77 -9.98 16.14 16.95
N LYS A 78 -10.95 15.68 17.73
CA LYS A 78 -11.13 14.26 18.03
C LYS A 78 -11.62 13.43 16.83
N LYS A 79 -12.43 14.03 15.96
CA LYS A 79 -12.90 13.36 14.75
C LYS A 79 -11.73 13.14 13.77
N THR A 80 -10.89 14.16 13.58
CA THR A 80 -9.69 14.06 12.75
C THR A 80 -8.70 13.03 13.29
N ALA A 81 -8.47 13.00 14.61
CA ALA A 81 -7.62 11.99 15.22
C ALA A 81 -8.12 10.56 14.91
N LYS A 82 -9.41 10.32 15.08
CA LYS A 82 -10.04 9.03 14.78
C LYS A 82 -9.93 8.67 13.28
N ALA A 83 -10.21 9.61 12.40
CA ALA A 83 -10.11 9.41 10.95
C ALA A 83 -8.68 9.07 10.52
N TYR A 84 -7.69 9.78 11.05
CA TYR A 84 -6.28 9.53 10.77
C TYR A 84 -5.83 8.13 11.22
N ILE A 85 -6.21 7.69 12.41
CA ILE A 85 -5.87 6.36 12.95
C ILE A 85 -6.51 5.26 12.09
N ILE A 86 -7.81 5.40 11.77
CA ILE A 86 -8.51 4.42 10.91
C ILE A 86 -7.87 4.33 9.54
N TYR A 87 -7.57 5.47 8.92
CA TYR A 87 -6.90 5.52 7.62
C TYR A 87 -5.54 4.81 7.65
N ARG A 88 -4.73 5.09 8.68
CA ARG A 88 -3.41 4.44 8.85
C ARG A 88 -3.54 2.92 9.02
N ASP A 89 -4.48 2.45 9.85
CA ASP A 89 -4.74 1.02 10.07
C ASP A 89 -5.20 0.31 8.79
N GLN A 90 -6.15 0.91 8.06
CA GLN A 90 -6.61 0.38 6.77
C GLN A 90 -5.47 0.24 5.76
N HIS A 91 -4.63 1.26 5.63
CA HIS A 91 -3.47 1.21 4.75
C HIS A 91 -2.40 0.22 5.19
N LYS A 92 -2.25 -0.02 6.50
CA LYS A 92 -1.39 -1.07 7.03
C LYS A 92 -1.91 -2.45 6.62
N LYS A 93 -3.19 -2.73 6.86
CA LYS A 93 -3.84 -3.99 6.48
C LYS A 93 -3.79 -4.25 4.97
N LEU A 94 -4.04 -3.23 4.15
CA LEU A 94 -3.92 -3.36 2.69
C LEU A 94 -2.52 -3.77 2.26
N ARG A 95 -1.48 -3.19 2.85
CA ARG A 95 -0.09 -3.58 2.56
C ARG A 95 0.19 -5.03 2.99
N GLU A 96 -0.20 -5.40 4.19
CA GLU A 96 -0.02 -6.76 4.70
C GLU A 96 -0.69 -7.81 3.79
N ILE A 97 -1.90 -7.51 3.30
CA ILE A 97 -2.60 -8.38 2.34
C ILE A 97 -1.86 -8.41 1.00
N THR A 98 -1.37 -7.28 0.51
CA THR A 98 -0.64 -7.21 -0.76
C THR A 98 0.68 -7.95 -0.67
N ASP A 99 1.43 -7.77 0.41
CA ASP A 99 2.71 -8.43 0.63
C ASP A 99 2.52 -9.95 0.80
N ALA A 100 1.49 -10.38 1.54
CA ALA A 100 1.14 -11.78 1.68
C ALA A 100 0.70 -12.42 0.35
N ALA A 101 -0.10 -11.71 -0.46
CA ALA A 101 -0.53 -12.20 -1.77
C ALA A 101 0.64 -12.39 -2.74
N HIS A 102 1.63 -11.49 -2.70
CA HIS A 102 2.84 -11.64 -3.54
C HIS A 102 3.70 -12.82 -3.13
N LEU A 103 3.88 -13.06 -1.82
CA LEU A 103 4.60 -14.23 -1.31
C LEU A 103 3.86 -15.51 -1.65
N ASP A 104 2.53 -15.53 -1.49
CA ASP A 104 1.69 -16.68 -1.78
C ASP A 104 1.74 -17.07 -3.27
N LEU A 105 1.78 -16.12 -4.21
CA LEU A 105 1.99 -16.39 -5.62
C LEU A 105 3.34 -17.03 -5.93
N MET A 106 4.40 -16.59 -5.26
CA MET A 106 5.74 -17.17 -5.41
C MET A 106 5.80 -18.57 -4.82
N ASP A 107 5.24 -18.76 -3.62
CA ASP A 107 5.18 -20.04 -2.94
C ASP A 107 4.31 -21.05 -3.71
N GLN A 108 3.22 -20.59 -4.29
CA GLN A 108 2.39 -21.39 -5.18
C GLN A 108 3.15 -21.90 -6.40
N TYR A 109 3.97 -21.07 -7.03
CA TYR A 109 4.81 -21.51 -8.15
C TYR A 109 5.90 -22.48 -7.70
N LEU A 110 6.57 -22.20 -6.59
CA LEU A 110 7.69 -23.00 -6.10
C LEU A 110 7.24 -24.33 -5.47
N SER A 111 6.05 -24.39 -4.87
CA SER A 111 5.52 -25.59 -4.20
C SER A 111 4.80 -26.55 -5.13
N ARG A 112 4.47 -26.14 -6.35
CA ARG A 112 3.62 -26.93 -7.24
C ARG A 112 4.41 -27.66 -8.31
N LEU A 113 4.43 -28.96 -8.17
CA LEU A 113 4.35 -29.96 -9.24
C LEU A 113 2.96 -29.92 -9.93
N ASP A 114 2.36 -28.75 -10.12
CA ASP A 114 0.98 -28.66 -10.59
C ASP A 114 0.94 -28.57 -12.13
N TRP A 115 0.05 -29.35 -12.72
CA TRP A 115 -0.28 -29.39 -14.14
C TRP A 115 -0.60 -28.01 -14.74
N ARG A 116 -1.04 -27.03 -13.92
CA ARG A 116 -1.32 -25.65 -14.34
C ARG A 116 -0.08 -24.87 -14.73
N VAL A 117 1.11 -25.28 -14.28
CA VAL A 117 2.39 -24.63 -14.59
C VAL A 117 3.05 -25.31 -15.79
N ASN A 118 2.52 -26.45 -16.24
CA ASN A 118 3.06 -27.27 -17.30
C ASN A 118 2.45 -26.99 -18.70
N GLU A 119 1.86 -25.85 -18.92
CA GLU A 119 1.21 -25.51 -20.20
C GLU A 119 2.14 -25.51 -21.43
N ASN A 120 3.46 -25.57 -21.22
CA ASN A 120 4.40 -25.87 -22.30
C ASN A 120 5.58 -26.68 -21.74
N SER A 121 5.46 -27.94 -21.85
CA SER A 121 6.19 -29.02 -21.21
C SER A 121 7.72 -29.07 -21.35
N ASN A 122 8.35 -28.09 -21.97
CA ASN A 122 9.80 -28.02 -22.12
C ASN A 122 10.53 -27.10 -21.15
N MET A 123 9.78 -26.37 -20.30
CA MET A 123 10.38 -25.52 -19.29
C MET A 123 10.01 -26.03 -17.91
N GLY A 124 10.86 -26.85 -17.34
CA GLY A 124 10.85 -27.12 -15.90
C GLY A 124 10.94 -25.82 -15.10
N TYR A 125 10.87 -25.91 -13.78
CA TYR A 125 10.99 -24.76 -12.89
C TYR A 125 12.15 -23.85 -13.30
N SER A 126 11.83 -22.70 -13.90
CA SER A 126 12.80 -21.74 -14.39
C SER A 126 12.40 -20.34 -13.92
N LEU A 127 13.38 -19.46 -13.79
CA LEU A 127 13.11 -18.04 -13.49
C LEU A 127 12.21 -17.40 -14.55
N GLN A 128 12.32 -17.84 -15.80
CA GLN A 128 11.44 -17.39 -16.89
C GLN A 128 9.99 -17.86 -16.69
N GLY A 129 9.81 -19.11 -16.27
CA GLY A 129 8.49 -19.65 -15.94
C GLY A 129 7.84 -18.94 -14.74
N LEU A 130 8.62 -18.68 -13.69
CA LEU A 130 8.16 -17.88 -12.54
C LEU A 130 7.73 -16.47 -12.97
N ASN A 131 8.55 -15.79 -13.79
CA ASN A 131 8.23 -14.47 -14.29
C ASN A 131 6.94 -14.47 -15.13
N ASN A 132 6.77 -15.42 -16.03
CA ASN A 132 5.57 -15.56 -16.83
C ASN A 132 4.33 -15.85 -15.98
N TYR A 133 4.44 -16.70 -14.97
CA TYR A 133 3.35 -17.03 -14.06
C TYR A 133 2.89 -15.79 -13.27
N ILE A 134 3.82 -15.06 -12.65
CA ILE A 134 3.52 -13.85 -11.89
C ILE A 134 2.89 -12.80 -12.81
N ALA A 135 3.49 -12.55 -13.99
CA ALA A 135 2.96 -11.60 -14.96
C ALA A 135 1.54 -11.97 -15.40
N SER A 136 1.28 -13.25 -15.66
CA SER A 136 -0.02 -13.77 -16.06
C SER A 136 -1.10 -13.53 -15.00
N GLU A 137 -0.83 -13.88 -13.73
CA GLU A 137 -1.81 -13.72 -12.64
C GLU A 137 -2.08 -12.25 -12.31
N VAL A 138 -1.06 -11.40 -12.37
CA VAL A 138 -1.22 -9.95 -12.20
C VAL A 138 -2.05 -9.35 -13.34
N SER A 139 -1.74 -9.71 -14.60
CA SER A 139 -2.47 -9.23 -15.79
C SER A 139 -3.94 -9.63 -15.75
N LYS A 140 -4.23 -10.90 -15.49
CA LYS A 140 -5.59 -11.44 -15.35
C LYS A 140 -6.38 -10.68 -14.28
N THR A 141 -5.76 -10.49 -13.12
CA THR A 141 -6.39 -9.74 -12.01
C THR A 141 -6.68 -8.30 -12.41
N TYR A 142 -5.76 -7.65 -13.10
CA TYR A 142 -5.93 -6.28 -13.58
C TYR A 142 -7.09 -6.17 -14.57
N TRP A 143 -7.12 -7.02 -15.60
CA TRP A 143 -8.18 -7.02 -16.62
C TRP A 143 -9.55 -7.23 -16.00
N LEU A 144 -9.71 -8.25 -15.16
CA LEU A 144 -11.00 -8.62 -14.55
C LEU A 144 -11.54 -7.59 -13.54
N ASN A 145 -10.68 -6.76 -12.96
CA ASN A 145 -11.10 -5.82 -11.91
C ASN A 145 -11.05 -4.35 -12.33
N LYS A 146 -10.29 -4.00 -13.40
CA LYS A 146 -10.08 -2.60 -13.80
C LYS A 146 -10.56 -2.28 -15.20
N VAL A 147 -10.53 -3.25 -16.11
CA VAL A 147 -10.83 -3.03 -17.52
C VAL A 147 -12.23 -3.54 -17.87
N TYR A 148 -12.53 -4.76 -17.49
CA TYR A 148 -13.86 -5.32 -17.71
C TYR A 148 -14.84 -4.88 -16.63
N THR A 149 -16.15 -4.84 -16.99
CA THR A 149 -17.20 -4.57 -16.01
C THR A 149 -17.27 -5.67 -14.95
N PRO A 150 -17.75 -5.35 -13.73
CA PRO A 150 -17.90 -6.37 -12.68
C PRO A 150 -18.76 -7.57 -13.11
N GLU A 151 -19.71 -7.35 -13.99
CA GLU A 151 -20.59 -8.40 -14.55
C GLU A 151 -19.81 -9.35 -15.44
N ILE A 152 -19.01 -8.86 -16.38
CA ILE A 152 -18.13 -9.65 -17.25
C ILE A 152 -17.11 -10.43 -16.41
N GLY A 153 -16.49 -9.77 -15.42
CA GLY A 153 -15.56 -10.42 -14.52
C GLY A 153 -16.21 -11.55 -13.71
N ARG A 154 -17.48 -11.41 -13.32
CA ARG A 154 -18.24 -12.44 -12.63
C ARG A 154 -18.53 -13.62 -13.57
N LEU A 155 -19.03 -13.38 -14.78
CA LEU A 155 -19.32 -14.41 -15.79
C LEU A 155 -18.08 -15.23 -16.14
N HIS A 156 -16.92 -14.60 -16.26
CA HIS A 156 -15.67 -15.31 -16.48
C HIS A 156 -15.28 -16.20 -15.29
N ARG A 157 -15.43 -15.70 -14.06
CA ARG A 157 -15.10 -16.47 -12.84
C ARG A 157 -16.08 -17.62 -12.57
N SER A 158 -17.35 -17.47 -12.95
CA SER A 158 -18.36 -18.55 -12.83
C SER A 158 -18.25 -19.62 -13.92
N GLY A 159 -17.51 -19.33 -14.99
CA GLY A 159 -17.38 -20.22 -16.15
C GLY A 159 -18.49 -20.07 -17.19
N ASP A 160 -19.43 -19.13 -17.02
CA ASP A 160 -20.51 -18.87 -17.97
C ASP A 160 -20.00 -18.20 -19.25
N MET A 161 -18.84 -17.54 -19.18
CA MET A 161 -18.14 -16.92 -20.30
C MET A 161 -16.64 -17.11 -20.16
N HIS A 162 -15.95 -17.33 -21.26
CA HIS A 162 -14.49 -17.41 -21.29
C HIS A 162 -13.90 -16.25 -22.06
N ILE A 163 -12.96 -15.53 -21.42
CA ILE A 163 -12.16 -14.48 -22.05
C ILE A 163 -10.77 -15.06 -22.27
N HIS A 164 -10.33 -15.09 -23.53
CA HIS A 164 -9.00 -15.55 -23.91
C HIS A 164 -7.91 -14.53 -23.51
N ASP A 165 -6.70 -15.01 -23.35
CA ASP A 165 -5.47 -14.20 -23.22
C ASP A 165 -5.46 -13.17 -22.08
N LEU A 166 -6.26 -13.38 -21.03
CA LEU A 166 -6.24 -12.55 -19.82
C LEU A 166 -4.88 -12.50 -19.11
N ASN A 167 -4.02 -13.46 -19.43
CA ASN A 167 -2.65 -13.55 -18.93
C ASN A 167 -1.66 -12.62 -19.64
N LEU A 168 -2.08 -11.94 -20.72
CA LEU A 168 -1.25 -11.00 -21.46
C LEU A 168 -1.57 -9.55 -21.08
N LEU A 169 -0.54 -8.70 -20.99
CA LEU A 169 -0.71 -7.26 -20.70
C LEU A 169 -1.10 -6.46 -21.95
N SER A 170 -0.82 -6.96 -23.11
CA SER A 170 -1.22 -6.35 -24.38
C SER A 170 -1.81 -7.40 -25.27
N VAL A 171 -3.08 -7.26 -25.52
CA VAL A 171 -3.76 -7.98 -26.59
C VAL A 171 -4.16 -6.93 -27.62
N TYR A 172 -3.33 -6.81 -28.65
CA TYR A 172 -3.55 -5.98 -29.86
C TYR A 172 -3.68 -4.47 -29.61
#